data_2eba23c21f9a5c3dc8bc53f0f71005df
#
_entry.id   2eba23c21f9a5c3dc8bc53f0f71005df
#
_cell.length_a   1.000
_cell.length_b   1.000
_cell.length_c   1.000
_cell.angle_alpha   90.00
_cell.angle_beta   90.00
_cell.angle_gamma   90.00
#
_symmetry.space_group_name_H-M   'P 1'
#
loop_
_entity.id
_entity.type
_entity.pdbx_description
1 polymer ?
#
loop_
_entity_poly.entity_id
_entity_poly.type
_entity_poly.pdbx_seq_one_letter_code
_entity_poly.pdbx_strand_id
1 'polypeptide(L)'
;LEFLTGRGINTIDLLILTHLHQDHFGGFVHLVDKIAVREAVAPCGDLQFADCVYPVFGTQEYYREYHKFFQYLERSGAKLLPSIECAERMFRFGDYMLECLYPLKNSTMRSVVYAMALCDQNLTEESMKWALDIHKQTCNEDSSIWLLKRNEEDLALFAGDSTDETLRAALCGHIITPHLQKLSHHGINSRYFSEYVQKILKPQILVVSVDEKNYNEDMNTQITAL
;
A
#
# COMPACT_ATOMS: atom_id res chain seq x y z
N LEU A 1 2.84 16.34 7.35
CA LEU A 1 4.00 16.81 8.10
C LEU A 1 3.57 17.58 9.36
N GLU A 2 2.76 18.64 9.23
CA GLU A 2 2.29 19.50 10.34
C GLU A 2 1.67 18.71 11.51
N PHE A 3 0.90 17.68 11.21
CA PHE A 3 0.31 16.79 12.21
C PHE A 3 1.38 16.10 13.08
N LEU A 4 2.44 15.59 12.46
CA LEU A 4 3.53 14.89 13.17
C LEU A 4 4.38 15.88 13.98
N THR A 5 4.85 16.93 13.33
CA THR A 5 5.70 17.95 13.99
C THR A 5 4.96 18.70 15.09
N GLY A 6 3.68 19.00 14.89
CA GLY A 6 2.83 19.63 15.91
C GLY A 6 2.64 18.78 17.19
N ARG A 7 2.91 17.48 17.11
CA ARG A 7 2.92 16.53 18.23
C ARG A 7 4.33 16.18 18.72
N GLY A 8 5.37 16.84 18.20
CA GLY A 8 6.75 16.53 18.54
C GLY A 8 7.24 15.18 18.00
N ILE A 9 6.52 14.58 17.02
CA ILE A 9 6.91 13.32 16.39
C ILE A 9 7.95 13.63 15.32
N ASN A 10 9.17 13.18 15.55
CA ASN A 10 10.30 13.33 14.63
C ASN A 10 10.83 11.98 14.11
N THR A 11 10.22 10.88 14.55
CA THR A 11 10.60 9.53 14.15
C THR A 11 9.35 8.68 13.95
N ILE A 12 9.32 7.91 12.87
CA ILE A 12 8.32 6.88 12.58
C ILE A 12 8.98 5.52 12.87
N ASP A 13 8.38 4.74 13.77
CA ASP A 13 8.90 3.41 14.11
C ASP A 13 8.71 2.41 12.97
N LEU A 14 7.55 2.44 12.31
CA LEU A 14 7.23 1.61 11.14
C LEU A 14 6.46 2.43 10.11
N LEU A 15 6.98 2.47 8.89
CA LEU A 15 6.35 3.04 7.72
C LEU A 15 5.95 1.90 6.78
N ILE A 16 4.73 1.92 6.27
CA ILE A 16 4.25 0.89 5.35
C ILE A 16 3.81 1.54 4.05
N LEU A 17 4.48 1.15 2.95
CA LEU A 17 4.03 1.38 1.59
C LEU A 17 3.31 0.12 1.12
N THR A 18 2.01 0.22 0.89
CA THR A 18 1.18 -0.94 0.56
C THR A 18 1.46 -1.48 -0.84
N HIS A 19 1.64 -0.58 -1.81
CA HIS A 19 1.93 -0.92 -3.22
C HIS A 19 2.61 0.26 -3.94
N LEU A 20 3.03 0.07 -5.21
CA LEU A 20 3.88 0.99 -5.94
C LEU A 20 3.12 1.99 -6.85
N HIS A 21 1.96 2.50 -6.44
CA HIS A 21 1.34 3.63 -7.11
C HIS A 21 1.81 4.96 -6.51
N GLN A 22 1.94 5.98 -7.37
CA GLN A 22 2.51 7.29 -7.02
C GLN A 22 1.76 7.99 -5.89
N ASP A 23 0.45 7.90 -5.86
CA ASP A 23 -0.40 8.50 -4.83
C ASP A 23 -0.22 7.89 -3.44
N HIS A 24 0.47 6.73 -3.34
CA HIS A 24 0.82 6.09 -2.08
C HIS A 24 2.23 6.44 -1.57
N PHE A 25 3.18 6.76 -2.45
CA PHE A 25 4.53 7.14 -2.02
C PHE A 25 4.90 8.60 -2.30
N GLY A 26 4.25 9.28 -3.23
CA GLY A 26 4.59 10.66 -3.61
C GLY A 26 4.55 11.65 -2.46
N GLY A 27 3.66 11.45 -1.49
CA GLY A 27 3.56 12.31 -0.31
C GLY A 27 4.77 12.25 0.63
N PHE A 28 5.58 11.19 0.58
CA PHE A 28 6.73 11.03 1.49
C PHE A 28 7.88 12.01 1.21
N VAL A 29 7.95 12.59 0.03
CA VAL A 29 8.94 13.64 -0.29
C VAL A 29 8.86 14.84 0.66
N HIS A 30 7.69 15.08 1.27
CA HIS A 30 7.48 16.15 2.25
C HIS A 30 8.02 15.83 3.64
N LEU A 31 8.34 14.56 3.94
CA LEU A 31 8.90 14.10 5.21
C LEU A 31 10.44 14.09 5.20
N VAL A 32 11.04 14.14 4.00
CA VAL A 32 12.50 14.09 3.81
C VAL A 32 13.20 15.12 4.70
N ASP A 33 14.26 14.68 5.39
CA ASP A 33 15.08 15.46 6.30
C ASP A 33 14.35 16.09 7.52
N LYS A 34 13.07 15.74 7.75
CA LYS A 34 12.25 16.27 8.87
C LYS A 34 11.78 15.19 9.83
N ILE A 35 11.52 14.01 9.31
CA ILE A 35 11.04 12.86 10.08
C ILE A 35 11.94 11.68 9.73
N ALA A 36 12.55 11.03 10.72
CA ALA A 36 13.32 9.80 10.50
C ALA A 36 12.39 8.58 10.46
N VAL A 37 12.80 7.52 9.78
CA VAL A 37 12.11 6.22 9.75
C VAL A 37 13.05 5.14 10.28
N ARG A 38 12.56 4.28 11.20
CA ARG A 38 13.35 3.16 11.76
C ARG A 38 13.24 1.90 10.93
N GLU A 39 12.00 1.48 10.66
CA GLU A 39 11.70 0.35 9.79
C GLU A 39 10.70 0.77 8.72
N ALA A 40 10.83 0.19 7.54
CA ALA A 40 9.87 0.38 6.46
C ALA A 40 9.50 -0.96 5.85
N VAL A 41 8.22 -1.12 5.49
CA VAL A 41 7.73 -2.21 4.66
C VAL A 41 7.35 -1.62 3.31
N ALA A 42 7.83 -2.23 2.23
CA ALA A 42 7.45 -1.85 0.86
C ALA A 42 7.38 -3.12 -0.01
N PRO A 43 6.69 -3.09 -1.17
CA PRO A 43 6.62 -4.24 -2.06
C PRO A 43 7.99 -4.79 -2.45
N CYS A 44 8.95 -3.91 -2.70
CA CYS A 44 10.35 -4.21 -3.02
C CYS A 44 11.28 -3.08 -2.55
N GLY A 45 12.59 -3.21 -2.84
CA GLY A 45 13.58 -2.15 -2.64
C GLY A 45 13.64 -1.15 -3.81
N ASP A 46 14.66 -0.29 -3.80
CA ASP A 46 14.93 0.63 -4.90
C ASP A 46 15.40 -0.14 -6.14
N LEU A 47 14.57 -0.14 -7.17
CA LEU A 47 14.83 -0.82 -8.44
C LEU A 47 15.49 0.15 -9.43
N GLN A 48 16.55 -0.29 -10.06
CA GLN A 48 17.23 0.46 -11.12
C GLN A 48 16.66 0.02 -12.47
N PHE A 49 15.69 0.77 -12.96
CA PHE A 49 15.04 0.47 -14.24
C PHE A 49 15.97 0.70 -15.43
N ALA A 50 15.74 -0.02 -16.52
CA ALA A 50 16.48 0.18 -17.76
C ALA A 50 16.26 1.59 -18.34
N ASP A 51 17.27 2.17 -18.97
CA ASP A 51 17.22 3.54 -19.52
C ASP A 51 16.07 3.75 -20.50
N CYS A 52 15.71 2.70 -21.27
CA CYS A 52 14.60 2.74 -22.22
C CYS A 52 13.22 2.87 -21.56
N VAL A 53 13.10 2.54 -20.27
CA VAL A 53 11.84 2.58 -19.52
C VAL A 53 11.46 4.02 -19.17
N TYR A 54 12.42 4.85 -18.80
CA TYR A 54 12.18 6.20 -18.31
C TYR A 54 11.33 7.08 -19.25
N PRO A 55 11.56 7.14 -20.58
CA PRO A 55 10.76 7.95 -21.48
C PRO A 55 9.31 7.45 -21.63
N VAL A 56 9.07 6.15 -21.50
CA VAL A 56 7.80 5.49 -21.80
C VAL A 56 6.87 5.44 -20.58
N PHE A 57 7.42 5.41 -19.41
CA PHE A 57 6.63 5.42 -18.17
C PHE A 57 5.80 6.72 -18.02
N GLY A 58 6.07 7.70 -18.87
CA GLY A 58 5.24 8.88 -19.07
C GLY A 58 5.38 9.94 -18.00
N THR A 59 6.19 9.69 -16.94
CA THR A 59 6.42 10.74 -15.96
C THR A 59 7.81 10.59 -15.35
N GLN A 60 8.73 11.42 -15.78
CA GLN A 60 10.00 11.63 -15.05
C GLN A 60 9.74 11.92 -13.56
N GLU A 61 8.54 12.42 -13.23
CA GLU A 61 8.11 12.71 -11.89
C GLU A 61 7.89 11.45 -11.04
N TYR A 62 7.22 10.44 -11.59
CA TYR A 62 7.02 9.14 -10.92
C TYR A 62 8.36 8.54 -10.47
N TYR A 63 9.36 8.45 -11.37
CA TYR A 63 10.66 7.89 -11.02
C TYR A 63 11.44 8.74 -10.04
N ARG A 64 11.40 10.05 -10.25
CA ARG A 64 12.06 10.97 -9.34
C ARG A 64 11.51 10.82 -7.92
N GLU A 65 10.20 10.67 -7.77
CA GLU A 65 9.55 10.47 -6.46
C GLU A 65 9.82 9.08 -5.90
N TYR A 66 9.77 8.05 -6.75
CA TYR A 66 10.11 6.67 -6.40
C TYR A 66 11.52 6.58 -5.81
N HIS A 67 12.54 7.04 -6.54
CA HIS A 67 13.91 7.04 -6.06
C HIS A 67 14.11 7.92 -4.82
N LYS A 68 13.47 9.08 -4.76
CA LYS A 68 13.51 9.95 -3.57
C LYS A 68 12.95 9.26 -2.34
N PHE A 69 11.88 8.48 -2.49
CA PHE A 69 11.32 7.72 -1.39
C PHE A 69 12.34 6.72 -0.83
N PHE A 70 12.98 5.91 -1.66
CA PHE A 70 13.98 4.94 -1.21
C PHE A 70 15.26 5.62 -0.68
N GLN A 71 15.74 6.67 -1.32
CA GLN A 71 16.86 7.49 -0.79
C GLN A 71 16.53 8.12 0.57
N TYR A 72 15.28 8.49 0.80
CA TYR A 72 14.85 8.97 2.11
C TYR A 72 14.93 7.86 3.16
N LEU A 73 14.47 6.66 2.85
CA LEU A 73 14.59 5.51 3.76
C LEU A 73 16.06 5.19 4.07
N GLU A 74 16.91 5.16 3.05
CA GLU A 74 18.35 4.93 3.19
C GLU A 74 19.01 5.97 4.08
N ARG A 75 18.76 7.26 3.83
CA ARG A 75 19.29 8.37 4.66
C ARG A 75 18.79 8.33 6.09
N SER A 76 17.57 7.85 6.33
CA SER A 76 17.06 7.62 7.67
C SER A 76 17.74 6.46 8.38
N GLY A 77 18.50 5.62 7.66
CA GLY A 77 19.03 4.35 8.17
C GLY A 77 17.91 3.32 8.41
N ALA A 78 16.78 3.46 7.71
CA ALA A 78 15.62 2.60 7.88
C ALA A 78 15.94 1.16 7.46
N LYS A 79 15.53 0.20 8.28
CA LYS A 79 15.54 -1.20 7.89
C LYS A 79 14.38 -1.45 6.94
N LEU A 80 14.68 -1.67 5.67
CA LEU A 80 13.68 -2.01 4.66
C LEU A 80 13.38 -3.51 4.66
N LEU A 81 12.08 -3.83 4.67
CA LEU A 81 11.54 -5.20 4.61
C LEU A 81 10.64 -5.31 3.38
N PRO A 82 10.92 -6.21 2.43
CA PRO A 82 9.97 -6.56 1.38
C PRO A 82 8.65 -7.06 1.95
N SER A 83 7.52 -6.64 1.38
CA SER A 83 6.19 -7.01 1.89
C SER A 83 5.99 -8.52 1.98
N ILE A 84 6.57 -9.29 1.04
CA ILE A 84 6.47 -10.77 1.05
C ILE A 84 7.15 -11.40 2.28
N GLU A 85 8.18 -10.76 2.83
CA GLU A 85 8.84 -11.22 4.05
C GLU A 85 8.03 -10.91 5.31
N CYS A 86 6.98 -10.12 5.18
CA CYS A 86 6.07 -9.78 6.26
C CYS A 86 4.86 -10.72 6.34
N ALA A 87 4.72 -11.69 5.44
CA ALA A 87 3.65 -12.68 5.50
C ALA A 87 3.56 -13.32 6.89
N GLU A 88 2.37 -13.29 7.51
CA GLU A 88 2.12 -13.81 8.86
C GLU A 88 2.91 -13.07 9.98
N ARG A 89 3.57 -11.95 9.67
CA ARG A 89 4.37 -11.21 10.65
C ARG A 89 3.50 -10.28 11.50
N MET A 90 3.89 -10.16 12.75
CA MET A 90 3.28 -9.25 13.72
C MET A 90 4.32 -8.26 14.24
N PHE A 91 4.00 -6.98 14.16
CA PHE A 91 4.76 -5.90 14.77
C PHE A 91 4.08 -5.47 16.07
N ARG A 92 4.86 -5.32 17.15
CA ARG A 92 4.33 -4.98 18.48
C ARG A 92 4.78 -3.58 18.91
N PHE A 93 3.82 -2.79 19.37
CA PHE A 93 4.01 -1.41 19.84
C PHE A 93 3.26 -1.23 21.19
N GLY A 94 3.90 -1.60 22.30
CA GLY A 94 3.22 -1.65 23.60
C GLY A 94 2.07 -2.65 23.57
N ASP A 95 0.86 -2.17 23.89
CA ASP A 95 -0.37 -3.00 23.88
C ASP A 95 -0.95 -3.21 22.47
N TYR A 96 -0.39 -2.55 21.47
CA TYR A 96 -0.85 -2.65 20.09
C TYR A 96 -0.05 -3.67 19.32
N MET A 97 -0.73 -4.33 18.38
CA MET A 97 -0.16 -5.28 17.45
C MET A 97 -0.65 -4.99 16.04
N LEU A 98 0.26 -4.94 15.09
CA LEU A 98 -0.05 -4.80 13.68
C LEU A 98 0.30 -6.11 12.97
N GLU A 99 -0.72 -6.78 12.47
CA GLU A 99 -0.64 -8.09 11.82
C GLU A 99 -0.70 -7.93 10.30
N CYS A 100 0.23 -8.55 9.59
CA CYS A 100 0.23 -8.63 8.13
C CYS A 100 -0.68 -9.77 7.69
N LEU A 101 -1.84 -9.44 7.09
CA LEU A 101 -2.79 -10.42 6.56
C LEU A 101 -2.51 -10.77 5.10
N TYR A 102 -1.86 -9.87 4.35
CA TYR A 102 -1.43 -10.06 2.97
C TYR A 102 -0.15 -9.25 2.72
N PRO A 103 0.83 -9.76 1.97
CA PRO A 103 0.79 -11.00 1.17
C PRO A 103 0.75 -12.27 2.03
N LEU A 104 0.20 -13.36 1.45
CA LEU A 104 0.30 -14.69 2.04
C LEU A 104 1.70 -15.26 1.78
N LYS A 105 2.15 -16.20 2.60
CA LYS A 105 3.50 -16.80 2.54
C LYS A 105 3.93 -17.30 1.16
N ASN A 106 2.98 -17.77 0.37
CA ASN A 106 3.23 -18.29 -0.98
C ASN A 106 2.70 -17.39 -2.09
N SER A 107 2.37 -16.13 -1.77
CA SER A 107 1.93 -15.17 -2.79
C SER A 107 3.06 -14.84 -3.76
N THR A 108 2.70 -14.66 -5.02
CA THR A 108 3.58 -14.07 -6.02
C THR A 108 3.22 -12.60 -6.15
N MET A 109 4.13 -11.71 -5.78
CA MET A 109 3.96 -10.27 -5.96
C MET A 109 4.17 -9.93 -7.44
N ARG A 110 3.10 -9.97 -8.21
CA ARG A 110 3.15 -9.85 -9.69
C ARG A 110 3.69 -8.50 -10.13
N SER A 111 3.25 -7.42 -9.50
CA SER A 111 3.77 -6.08 -9.82
C SER A 111 5.27 -5.99 -9.61
N VAL A 112 5.80 -6.62 -8.55
CA VAL A 112 7.23 -6.66 -8.25
C VAL A 112 8.00 -7.47 -9.30
N VAL A 113 7.47 -8.63 -9.70
CA VAL A 113 8.09 -9.46 -10.76
C VAL A 113 8.23 -8.67 -12.05
N TYR A 114 7.18 -7.95 -12.47
CA TYR A 114 7.23 -7.14 -13.70
C TYR A 114 8.05 -5.86 -13.51
N ALA A 115 8.06 -5.25 -12.35
CA ALA A 115 8.97 -4.14 -12.03
C ALA A 115 10.44 -4.58 -12.13
N MET A 116 10.77 -5.77 -11.63
CA MET A 116 12.12 -6.35 -11.76
C MET A 116 12.47 -6.65 -13.23
N ALA A 117 11.52 -7.14 -14.02
CA ALA A 117 11.73 -7.35 -15.46
C ALA A 117 12.06 -6.03 -16.19
N LEU A 118 11.51 -4.90 -15.74
CA LEU A 118 11.82 -3.57 -16.30
C LEU A 118 13.26 -3.08 -15.98
N CYS A 119 14.01 -3.80 -15.15
CA CYS A 119 15.42 -3.51 -14.87
C CYS A 119 16.39 -4.16 -15.90
N ASP A 120 15.92 -5.04 -16.78
CA ASP A 120 16.76 -5.66 -17.79
C ASP A 120 17.14 -4.65 -18.89
N GLN A 121 18.43 -4.37 -19.04
CA GLN A 121 18.96 -3.43 -20.03
C GLN A 121 18.81 -3.93 -21.49
N ASN A 122 18.45 -5.20 -21.70
CA ASN A 122 18.25 -5.80 -23.03
C ASN A 122 16.77 -5.88 -23.43
N LEU A 123 15.87 -5.20 -22.73
CA LEU A 123 14.45 -5.20 -23.08
C LEU A 123 14.20 -4.69 -24.51
N THR A 124 13.40 -5.44 -25.26
CA THR A 124 12.80 -4.91 -26.48
C THR A 124 11.69 -3.92 -26.12
N GLU A 125 11.37 -3.00 -27.02
CA GLU A 125 10.28 -2.03 -26.82
C GLU A 125 8.94 -2.73 -26.56
N GLU A 126 8.67 -3.85 -27.23
CA GLU A 126 7.46 -4.64 -27.06
C GLU A 126 7.39 -5.29 -25.67
N SER A 127 8.48 -5.96 -25.26
CA SER A 127 8.58 -6.59 -23.94
C SER A 127 8.48 -5.57 -22.82
N MET A 128 9.08 -4.41 -23.00
CA MET A 128 9.01 -3.32 -22.03
C MET A 128 7.58 -2.78 -21.87
N LYS A 129 6.89 -2.48 -22.98
CA LYS A 129 5.50 -2.01 -22.94
C LYS A 129 4.60 -3.04 -22.25
N TRP A 130 4.76 -4.30 -22.61
CA TRP A 130 3.99 -5.38 -22.01
C TRP A 130 4.25 -5.51 -20.49
N ALA A 131 5.50 -5.53 -20.07
CA ALA A 131 5.86 -5.62 -18.65
C ALA A 131 5.32 -4.41 -17.85
N LEU A 132 5.38 -3.22 -18.44
CA LEU A 132 4.89 -1.99 -17.86
C LEU A 132 3.37 -2.01 -17.66
N ASP A 133 2.62 -2.47 -18.65
CA ASP A 133 1.17 -2.57 -18.55
C ASP A 133 0.76 -3.57 -17.47
N ILE A 134 1.39 -4.74 -17.41
CA ILE A 134 1.11 -5.72 -16.36
C ILE A 134 1.51 -5.20 -14.98
N HIS A 135 2.67 -4.55 -14.85
CA HIS A 135 3.08 -3.92 -13.60
C HIS A 135 2.00 -2.97 -13.07
N LYS A 136 1.56 -2.03 -13.89
CA LYS A 136 0.52 -1.06 -13.52
C LYS A 136 -0.80 -1.72 -13.11
N GLN A 137 -1.25 -2.72 -13.87
CA GLN A 137 -2.51 -3.42 -13.62
C GLN A 137 -2.48 -4.24 -12.33
N THR A 138 -1.30 -4.77 -11.95
CA THR A 138 -1.17 -5.68 -10.82
C THR A 138 -0.74 -5.03 -9.51
N CYS A 139 -0.38 -3.74 -9.53
CA CYS A 139 0.01 -3.03 -8.30
C CYS A 139 -1.04 -3.09 -7.20
N ASN A 140 -2.32 -2.92 -7.55
CA ASN A 140 -3.42 -2.97 -6.58
C ASN A 140 -3.63 -4.39 -6.03
N GLU A 141 -3.46 -5.43 -6.87
CA GLU A 141 -3.55 -6.83 -6.45
C GLU A 141 -2.50 -7.16 -5.36
N ASP A 142 -1.34 -6.52 -5.44
CA ASP A 142 -0.20 -6.72 -4.54
C ASP A 142 -0.24 -5.81 -3.29
N SER A 143 -1.29 -5.02 -3.11
CA SER A 143 -1.45 -4.18 -1.91
C SER A 143 -1.37 -4.99 -0.63
N SER A 144 -0.45 -4.65 0.25
CA SER A 144 -0.39 -5.29 1.57
C SER A 144 -1.57 -4.88 2.45
N ILE A 145 -2.10 -5.86 3.20
CA ILE A 145 -3.27 -5.71 4.07
C ILE A 145 -2.85 -5.91 5.51
N TRP A 146 -3.27 -4.99 6.38
CA TRP A 146 -2.82 -4.93 7.75
C TRP A 146 -3.98 -4.78 8.72
N LEU A 147 -3.94 -5.56 9.81
CA LEU A 147 -4.90 -5.49 10.90
C LEU A 147 -4.22 -4.94 12.17
N LEU A 148 -4.69 -3.80 12.64
CA LEU A 148 -4.29 -3.25 13.91
C LEU A 148 -5.18 -3.82 15.01
N LYS A 149 -4.55 -4.40 16.03
CA LYS A 149 -5.21 -4.98 17.20
C LYS A 149 -4.72 -4.31 18.48
N ARG A 150 -5.55 -4.34 19.50
CA ARG A 150 -5.17 -4.04 20.89
C ARG A 150 -5.71 -5.16 21.77
N ASN A 151 -4.82 -5.90 22.40
CA ASN A 151 -5.17 -7.17 23.05
C ASN A 151 -5.88 -8.11 22.06
N GLU A 152 -7.12 -8.51 22.35
CA GLU A 152 -7.94 -9.38 21.50
C GLU A 152 -8.91 -8.59 20.59
N GLU A 153 -8.83 -7.25 20.60
CA GLU A 153 -9.76 -6.38 19.89
C GLU A 153 -9.21 -5.94 18.54
N ASP A 154 -9.97 -6.14 17.46
CA ASP A 154 -9.64 -5.67 16.13
C ASP A 154 -9.99 -4.19 16.00
N LEU A 155 -8.98 -3.33 15.99
CA LEU A 155 -9.19 -1.88 15.96
C LEU A 155 -9.38 -1.33 14.55
N ALA A 156 -8.47 -1.67 13.65
CA ALA A 156 -8.51 -1.09 12.31
C ALA A 156 -7.96 -2.05 11.25
N LEU A 157 -8.64 -2.08 10.10
CA LEU A 157 -8.19 -2.78 8.90
C LEU A 157 -7.74 -1.77 7.84
N PHE A 158 -6.50 -1.92 7.38
CA PHE A 158 -5.89 -1.13 6.32
C PHE A 158 -5.67 -2.02 5.10
N ALA A 159 -6.47 -1.83 4.07
CA ALA A 159 -6.48 -2.70 2.89
C ALA A 159 -5.70 -2.14 1.69
N GLY A 160 -5.03 -1.00 1.84
CA GLY A 160 -4.37 -0.34 0.70
C GLY A 160 -5.36 -0.09 -0.44
N ASP A 161 -4.99 -0.51 -1.63
CA ASP A 161 -5.85 -0.51 -2.81
C ASP A 161 -6.15 -1.93 -3.31
N SER A 162 -6.11 -2.89 -2.37
CA SER A 162 -6.33 -4.31 -2.66
C SER A 162 -7.61 -4.55 -3.45
N THR A 163 -7.57 -5.53 -4.34
CA THR A 163 -8.76 -6.01 -5.03
C THR A 163 -9.65 -6.83 -4.09
N ASP A 164 -10.88 -7.07 -4.50
CA ASP A 164 -11.81 -7.93 -3.74
C ASP A 164 -11.25 -9.35 -3.56
N GLU A 165 -10.60 -9.89 -4.59
CA GLU A 165 -9.96 -11.20 -4.55
C GLU A 165 -8.81 -11.25 -3.54
N THR A 166 -7.94 -10.24 -3.55
CA THR A 166 -6.84 -10.12 -2.60
C THR A 166 -7.35 -10.00 -1.17
N LEU A 167 -8.39 -9.18 -0.95
CA LEU A 167 -8.99 -9.03 0.38
C LEU A 167 -9.62 -10.34 0.85
N ARG A 168 -10.36 -11.05 0.00
CA ARG A 168 -10.95 -12.35 0.33
C ARG A 168 -9.89 -13.39 0.65
N ALA A 169 -8.79 -13.41 -0.11
CA ALA A 169 -7.66 -14.30 0.16
C ALA A 169 -7.02 -14.00 1.52
N ALA A 170 -6.79 -12.73 1.83
CA ALA A 170 -6.23 -12.29 3.11
C ALA A 170 -7.09 -12.67 4.31
N LEU A 171 -8.42 -12.63 4.14
CA LEU A 171 -9.38 -12.89 5.22
C LEU A 171 -9.85 -14.34 5.29
N CYS A 172 -9.39 -15.20 4.38
CA CYS A 172 -9.76 -16.62 4.38
C CYS A 172 -9.28 -17.29 5.67
N GLY A 173 -10.23 -17.85 6.43
CA GLY A 173 -9.94 -18.48 7.71
C GLY A 173 -9.84 -17.53 8.92
N HIS A 174 -9.96 -16.23 8.71
CA HIS A 174 -10.00 -15.22 9.77
C HIS A 174 -11.43 -14.77 10.04
N ILE A 175 -11.77 -14.63 11.32
CA ILE A 175 -12.97 -13.92 11.76
C ILE A 175 -12.49 -12.62 12.38
N ILE A 176 -12.66 -11.53 11.66
CA ILE A 176 -12.26 -10.19 12.11
C ILE A 176 -13.46 -9.24 12.07
N THR A 177 -13.51 -8.34 13.04
CA THR A 177 -14.57 -7.34 13.18
C THR A 177 -13.94 -5.99 13.53
N PRO A 178 -13.29 -5.32 12.58
CA PRO A 178 -12.56 -4.08 12.86
C PRO A 178 -13.51 -2.94 13.19
N HIS A 179 -13.20 -2.15 14.19
CA HIS A 179 -13.95 -0.93 14.47
C HIS A 179 -13.84 0.08 13.32
N LEU A 180 -12.66 0.21 12.75
CA LEU A 180 -12.38 1.12 11.64
C LEU A 180 -11.87 0.34 10.44
N GLN A 181 -12.32 0.73 9.25
CA GLN A 181 -11.75 0.26 8.00
C GLN A 181 -11.42 1.42 7.07
N LYS A 182 -10.16 1.48 6.61
CA LYS A 182 -9.80 2.28 5.44
C LYS A 182 -10.28 1.54 4.21
N LEU A 183 -11.23 2.16 3.49
CA LEU A 183 -11.82 1.56 2.31
C LEU A 183 -10.74 1.36 1.23
N SER A 184 -10.75 0.20 0.60
CA SER A 184 -9.79 -0.13 -0.45
C SER A 184 -9.95 0.76 -1.66
N HIS A 185 -8.86 1.01 -2.38
CA HIS A 185 -8.81 1.70 -3.67
C HIS A 185 -9.67 2.98 -3.69
N HIS A 186 -9.52 3.81 -2.64
CA HIS A 186 -10.24 5.09 -2.47
C HIS A 186 -11.77 4.98 -2.51
N GLY A 187 -12.32 3.78 -2.41
CA GLY A 187 -13.76 3.51 -2.58
C GLY A 187 -14.22 3.46 -4.03
N ILE A 188 -13.27 3.46 -4.99
CA ILE A 188 -13.59 3.42 -6.42
C ILE A 188 -13.88 1.98 -6.86
N ASN A 189 -14.99 1.79 -7.61
CA ASN A 189 -15.35 0.54 -8.31
C ASN A 189 -15.57 -0.72 -7.46
N SER A 190 -16.04 -0.60 -6.23
CA SER A 190 -16.18 -1.79 -5.41
C SER A 190 -17.62 -2.14 -5.02
N ARG A 191 -18.46 -2.43 -6.01
CA ARG A 191 -19.76 -3.06 -5.73
C ARG A 191 -19.61 -4.34 -4.89
N TYR A 192 -18.60 -5.13 -5.18
CA TYR A 192 -18.27 -6.36 -4.45
C TYR A 192 -17.64 -6.07 -3.09
N PHE A 193 -16.80 -5.08 -3.01
CA PHE A 193 -16.14 -4.69 -1.77
C PHE A 193 -17.17 -4.16 -0.77
N SER A 194 -18.11 -3.33 -1.21
CA SER A 194 -19.17 -2.82 -0.34
C SER A 194 -20.03 -3.94 0.24
N GLU A 195 -20.41 -4.95 -0.55
CA GLU A 195 -21.16 -6.09 -0.06
C GLU A 195 -20.39 -6.94 0.95
N TYR A 196 -19.10 -7.18 0.70
CA TYR A 196 -18.24 -7.94 1.59
C TYR A 196 -18.01 -7.20 2.91
N VAL A 197 -17.68 -5.91 2.82
CA VAL A 197 -17.50 -5.05 4.00
C VAL A 197 -18.77 -5.01 4.84
N GLN A 198 -19.92 -4.79 4.22
CA GLN A 198 -21.20 -4.72 4.93
C GLN A 198 -21.58 -6.02 5.62
N LYS A 199 -21.45 -7.13 4.90
CA LYS A 199 -22.02 -8.42 5.36
C LYS A 199 -21.07 -9.15 6.31
N ILE A 200 -19.76 -8.97 6.16
CA ILE A 200 -18.77 -9.77 6.86
C ILE A 200 -17.97 -8.94 7.86
N LEU A 201 -17.34 -7.84 7.44
CA LEU A 201 -16.50 -7.04 8.32
C LEU A 201 -17.28 -6.13 9.25
N LYS A 202 -18.37 -5.53 8.79
CA LYS A 202 -19.28 -4.66 9.56
C LYS A 202 -18.54 -3.60 10.41
N PRO A 203 -17.63 -2.82 9.84
CA PRO A 203 -16.91 -1.81 10.60
C PRO A 203 -17.88 -0.73 11.12
N GLN A 204 -17.55 -0.12 12.25
CA GLN A 204 -18.33 1.00 12.78
C GLN A 204 -17.98 2.31 12.08
N ILE A 205 -16.74 2.43 11.59
CA ILE A 205 -16.22 3.62 10.92
C ILE A 205 -15.57 3.21 9.60
N LEU A 206 -15.99 3.84 8.51
CA LEU A 206 -15.33 3.76 7.21
C LEU A 206 -14.52 5.03 6.96
N VAL A 207 -13.26 4.86 6.59
CA VAL A 207 -12.39 5.95 6.16
C VAL A 207 -12.19 5.86 4.66
N VAL A 208 -12.54 6.92 3.95
CA VAL A 208 -12.34 7.04 2.50
C VAL A 208 -11.28 8.10 2.25
N SER A 209 -10.22 7.72 1.55
CA SER A 209 -9.14 8.62 1.14
C SER A 209 -9.33 8.96 -0.33
N VAL A 210 -10.00 10.05 -0.62
CA VAL A 210 -10.31 10.53 -1.98
C VAL A 210 -10.22 12.05 -2.00
N ASP A 211 -9.82 12.64 -3.13
CA ASP A 211 -9.87 14.08 -3.27
C ASP A 211 -11.32 14.55 -3.54
N GLU A 212 -11.58 15.82 -3.24
CA GLU A 212 -12.92 16.41 -3.38
C GLU A 212 -13.45 16.35 -4.81
N LYS A 213 -12.57 16.34 -5.82
CA LYS A 213 -12.97 16.31 -7.24
C LYS A 213 -13.39 14.91 -7.69
N ASN A 214 -12.86 13.89 -7.06
CA ASN A 214 -13.15 12.47 -7.38
C ASN A 214 -14.27 11.93 -6.50
N TYR A 215 -14.68 12.66 -5.46
CA TYR A 215 -15.84 12.31 -4.64
C TYR A 215 -17.13 12.61 -5.42
N ASN A 216 -17.88 11.59 -5.77
CA ASN A 216 -19.11 11.72 -6.55
C ASN A 216 -20.33 11.12 -5.83
N GLU A 217 -21.53 11.40 -6.36
CA GLU A 217 -22.79 10.95 -5.77
C GLU A 217 -22.90 9.42 -5.71
N ASP A 218 -22.33 8.69 -6.68
CA ASP A 218 -22.34 7.23 -6.69
C ASP A 218 -21.52 6.65 -5.53
N MET A 219 -20.35 7.23 -5.24
CA MET A 219 -19.56 6.86 -4.06
C MET A 219 -20.32 7.16 -2.76
N ASN A 220 -20.95 8.32 -2.68
CA ASN A 220 -21.74 8.70 -1.51
C ASN A 220 -22.90 7.74 -1.29
N THR A 221 -23.60 7.36 -2.34
CA THR A 221 -24.71 6.39 -2.29
C THR A 221 -24.23 5.01 -1.85
N GLN A 222 -23.07 4.56 -2.34
CA GLN A 222 -22.47 3.28 -1.94
C GLN A 222 -22.03 3.28 -0.47
N ILE A 223 -21.44 4.38 0.00
CA ILE A 223 -21.00 4.52 1.39
C ILE A 223 -22.16 4.69 2.35
N THR A 224 -23.18 5.45 1.98
CA THR A 224 -24.38 5.66 2.84
C THR A 224 -25.32 4.47 2.87
N ALA A 225 -25.21 3.53 1.93
CA ALA A 225 -25.89 2.24 1.98
C ALA A 225 -25.20 1.21 2.90
N LEU A 226 -24.03 1.55 3.45
CA LEU A 226 -23.28 0.78 4.44
C LEU A 226 -23.76 1.10 5.85
#